data_6b170ddc7a75b3baf0bbd471c1ee1600
#
_entry.id   6b170ddc7a75b3baf0bbd471c1ee1600
#
_cell.length_a   1.000
_cell.length_b   1.000
_cell.length_c   1.000
_cell.angle_alpha   90.00
_cell.angle_beta   90.00
_cell.angle_gamma   90.00
#
_symmetry.space_group_name_H-M   'P 1'
#
loop_
_entity.id
_entity.type
_entity.pdbx_description
1 polymer ?
#
loop_
_entity_poly.entity_id
_entity_poly.type
_entity_poly.pdbx_seq_one_letter_code
_entity_poly.pdbx_strand_id
1 'polypeptide(L)'
;MNSIWNKNFEAFKKRFPALAQYTGSDPVAPESLWQLDKAKNGMITASENGVRLHSAYNPEREALGAVNREEVFEKSNVVFYGFGLGYHVIEWAKTAALRKDKSEKKIPKLLLLEPDINHFYASMGLLDWSPVFALDNLIIAVGASVDSLLPLLEDSSSVNIGDKGVSDAYYFDIPAFTAHAKNYFDTVRSLIKRNQRKNEINAATLKKFGRRWCRNSIRNLLQLEKTGFISPLQGKLKNSKNTQSLPFLIIGAGPSLENILPYIKQLQKRMITVCVETALHTLLRSGIQPDFVIITDPQFWAYRHIAALSAPDSILISELSAYPAVFRFSCNNILLCSSQFPIGQYVQNKLNLNPGDLGSGGSVASSAWNFAYYCGAKEIYTAGLDFAFPKGQTHIKGSSAEQTWHTLSNRLSAADKYTAAALYSANASLAKDYKGETVITDSRMKMFSWWFESRLANCTDVQTYTFCPQGLATPGIKTVEILDILKEPFSEEIAKEKADFIKLARSIKTELSSEQKKELTHLQKCFSSPESLPEDFVQAFSFLKEYF
;
A
#
# COMPACT_ATOMS: atom_id res chain seq x y z
N MET A 1 13.53 -34.25 -30.94
CA MET A 1 13.43 -33.17 -29.91
C MET A 1 14.26 -31.99 -30.38
N ASN A 2 13.72 -30.79 -30.38
CA ASN A 2 14.36 -29.58 -30.92
C ASN A 2 15.57 -29.22 -30.05
N SER A 3 16.79 -29.15 -30.62
CA SER A 3 18.03 -28.85 -29.91
C SER A 3 18.01 -27.47 -29.24
N ILE A 4 17.27 -26.50 -29.82
CA ILE A 4 17.09 -25.16 -29.27
C ILE A 4 16.26 -25.19 -28.00
N TRP A 5 15.16 -25.93 -27.98
CA TRP A 5 14.32 -26.12 -26.78
C TRP A 5 15.15 -26.65 -25.61
N ASN A 6 15.84 -27.76 -25.80
CA ASN A 6 16.63 -28.36 -24.73
C ASN A 6 17.67 -27.41 -24.16
N LYS A 7 18.38 -26.67 -25.02
CA LYS A 7 19.37 -25.67 -24.62
C LYS A 7 18.73 -24.57 -23.75
N ASN A 8 17.61 -24.02 -24.21
CA ASN A 8 16.91 -22.94 -23.53
C ASN A 8 16.29 -23.41 -22.22
N PHE A 9 15.66 -24.61 -22.21
CA PHE A 9 15.03 -25.13 -21.01
C PHE A 9 16.04 -25.46 -19.91
N GLU A 10 17.20 -26.00 -20.24
CA GLU A 10 18.28 -26.23 -19.26
C GLU A 10 18.81 -24.91 -18.69
N ALA A 11 18.98 -23.88 -19.51
CA ALA A 11 19.37 -22.54 -19.04
C ALA A 11 18.29 -21.91 -18.14
N PHE A 12 17.01 -22.01 -18.52
CA PHE A 12 15.86 -21.57 -17.73
C PHE A 12 15.78 -22.30 -16.38
N LYS A 13 15.81 -23.64 -16.39
CA LYS A 13 15.74 -24.48 -15.19
C LYS A 13 16.88 -24.18 -14.22
N LYS A 14 18.10 -23.99 -14.75
CA LYS A 14 19.26 -23.62 -13.94
C LYS A 14 19.06 -22.28 -13.23
N ARG A 15 18.44 -21.30 -13.90
CA ARG A 15 18.24 -19.93 -13.40
C ARG A 15 17.01 -19.80 -12.50
N PHE A 16 15.91 -20.50 -12.83
CA PHE A 16 14.61 -20.42 -12.18
C PHE A 16 14.06 -21.80 -11.85
N PRO A 17 14.72 -22.58 -10.95
CA PRO A 17 14.35 -23.98 -10.70
C PRO A 17 12.92 -24.14 -10.17
N ALA A 18 12.48 -23.25 -9.27
CA ALA A 18 11.12 -23.31 -8.73
C ALA A 18 10.05 -22.99 -9.79
N LEU A 19 10.32 -22.00 -10.66
CA LEU A 19 9.39 -21.66 -11.74
C LEU A 19 9.34 -22.78 -12.79
N ALA A 20 10.47 -23.36 -13.16
CA ALA A 20 10.51 -24.49 -14.07
C ALA A 20 9.77 -25.73 -13.54
N GLN A 21 9.84 -25.98 -12.22
CA GLN A 21 9.05 -27.04 -11.57
C GLN A 21 7.54 -26.73 -11.62
N TYR A 22 7.14 -25.48 -11.41
CA TYR A 22 5.75 -25.04 -11.44
C TYR A 22 5.17 -25.10 -12.85
N THR A 23 5.91 -24.68 -13.88
CA THR A 23 5.43 -24.57 -15.27
C THR A 23 5.52 -25.89 -16.04
N GLY A 24 6.20 -26.91 -15.50
CA GLY A 24 6.41 -28.19 -16.18
C GLY A 24 7.59 -28.16 -17.16
N SER A 25 7.81 -29.26 -17.89
CA SER A 25 8.98 -29.45 -18.76
C SER A 25 8.62 -29.80 -20.21
N ASP A 26 7.34 -29.83 -20.56
CA ASP A 26 6.90 -30.29 -21.87
C ASP A 26 7.03 -29.19 -22.91
N PRO A 27 7.71 -29.45 -24.04
CA PRO A 27 7.81 -28.48 -25.12
C PRO A 27 6.46 -28.25 -25.77
N VAL A 28 6.18 -27.00 -26.12
CA VAL A 28 4.99 -26.61 -26.87
C VAL A 28 5.34 -26.44 -28.34
N ALA A 29 4.58 -27.08 -29.23
CA ALA A 29 4.74 -26.90 -30.66
C ALA A 29 4.30 -25.48 -31.06
N PRO A 30 5.18 -24.65 -31.63
CA PRO A 30 4.82 -23.27 -31.97
C PRO A 30 3.64 -23.16 -32.93
N GLU A 31 3.48 -24.15 -33.83
CA GLU A 31 2.39 -24.23 -34.80
C GLU A 31 1.02 -24.42 -34.16
N SER A 32 0.97 -24.84 -32.89
CA SER A 32 -0.30 -24.95 -32.13
C SER A 32 -0.88 -23.59 -31.71
N LEU A 33 -0.03 -22.57 -31.67
CA LEU A 33 -0.39 -21.21 -31.25
C LEU A 33 -0.35 -20.23 -32.41
N TRP A 34 0.62 -20.37 -33.31
CA TRP A 34 0.95 -19.39 -34.35
C TRP A 34 0.98 -19.98 -35.73
N GLN A 35 0.52 -19.20 -36.67
CA GLN A 35 0.80 -19.47 -38.07
C GLN A 35 2.21 -18.96 -38.40
N LEU A 36 3.17 -19.87 -38.51
CA LEU A 36 4.56 -19.57 -38.82
C LEU A 36 4.75 -19.22 -40.31
N ASP A 37 5.62 -18.25 -40.55
CA ASP A 37 6.01 -17.80 -41.91
C ASP A 37 7.50 -17.43 -41.93
N LYS A 38 8.07 -17.23 -43.10
CA LYS A 38 9.44 -16.73 -43.27
C LYS A 38 9.43 -15.28 -43.72
N ALA A 39 10.15 -14.44 -42.97
CA ALA A 39 10.44 -13.08 -43.38
C ALA A 39 11.35 -13.06 -44.63
N LYS A 40 11.43 -11.94 -45.33
CA LYS A 40 12.26 -11.81 -46.54
C LYS A 40 13.74 -12.09 -46.33
N ASN A 41 14.24 -11.90 -45.09
CA ASN A 41 15.63 -12.25 -44.72
C ASN A 41 15.80 -13.73 -44.33
N GLY A 42 14.76 -14.57 -44.45
CA GLY A 42 14.79 -16.00 -44.12
C GLY A 42 14.52 -16.33 -42.65
N MET A 43 14.42 -15.36 -41.76
CA MET A 43 14.11 -15.58 -40.34
C MET A 43 12.64 -15.93 -40.14
N ILE A 44 12.34 -16.60 -39.03
CA ILE A 44 10.97 -16.97 -38.69
C ILE A 44 10.19 -15.72 -38.25
N THR A 45 9.01 -15.54 -38.80
CA THR A 45 7.98 -14.61 -38.34
C THR A 45 6.68 -15.37 -38.13
N ALA A 46 5.68 -14.78 -37.49
CA ALA A 46 4.40 -15.44 -37.23
C ALA A 46 3.23 -14.47 -37.23
N SER A 47 2.04 -15.04 -37.37
CA SER A 47 0.80 -14.34 -37.07
C SER A 47 -0.04 -15.17 -36.10
N GLU A 48 -0.81 -14.47 -35.26
CA GLU A 48 -1.76 -15.04 -34.34
C GLU A 48 -3.12 -14.39 -34.57
N ASN A 49 -4.14 -15.20 -34.77
CA ASN A 49 -5.50 -14.72 -35.09
C ASN A 49 -5.54 -13.66 -36.22
N GLY A 50 -4.68 -13.84 -37.26
CA GLY A 50 -4.57 -12.93 -38.38
C GLY A 50 -3.75 -11.66 -38.11
N VAL A 51 -3.25 -11.44 -36.91
CA VAL A 51 -2.38 -10.31 -36.53
C VAL A 51 -0.92 -10.74 -36.62
N ARG A 52 -0.12 -10.03 -37.39
CA ARG A 52 1.31 -10.32 -37.52
C ARG A 52 2.06 -9.87 -36.27
N LEU A 53 2.87 -10.78 -35.72
CA LEU A 53 3.63 -10.53 -34.48
C LEU A 53 4.92 -9.75 -34.75
N HIS A 54 5.64 -10.07 -35.81
CA HIS A 54 6.93 -9.44 -36.16
C HIS A 54 7.02 -9.11 -37.63
N SER A 55 8.03 -8.30 -38.02
CA SER A 55 8.26 -7.81 -39.36
C SER A 55 8.30 -8.94 -40.40
N ALA A 56 7.60 -8.74 -41.54
CA ALA A 56 7.69 -9.60 -42.69
C ALA A 56 9.02 -9.47 -43.47
N TYR A 57 9.84 -8.49 -43.12
CA TYR A 57 11.11 -8.20 -43.81
C TYR A 57 12.31 -8.69 -43.01
N ASN A 58 12.44 -8.22 -41.76
CA ASN A 58 13.55 -8.55 -40.88
C ASN A 58 13.14 -8.34 -39.42
N PRO A 59 12.69 -9.39 -38.68
CA PRO A 59 12.27 -9.32 -37.29
C PRO A 59 13.37 -8.86 -36.32
N GLU A 60 14.62 -9.27 -36.56
CA GLU A 60 15.75 -8.91 -35.68
C GLU A 60 16.09 -7.42 -35.80
N ARG A 61 16.12 -6.88 -37.03
CA ARG A 61 16.37 -5.45 -37.25
C ARG A 61 15.25 -4.57 -36.69
N GLU A 62 14.00 -5.01 -36.77
CA GLU A 62 12.85 -4.37 -36.12
C GLU A 62 13.06 -4.29 -34.62
N ALA A 63 13.36 -5.43 -34.02
CA ALA A 63 13.57 -5.55 -32.58
C ALA A 63 14.76 -4.69 -32.10
N LEU A 64 15.90 -4.78 -32.78
CA LEU A 64 17.09 -3.98 -32.47
C LEU A 64 16.81 -2.47 -32.56
N GLY A 65 16.08 -2.03 -33.60
CA GLY A 65 15.69 -0.63 -33.76
C GLY A 65 14.75 -0.13 -32.66
N ALA A 66 13.92 -1.02 -32.11
CA ALA A 66 13.03 -0.69 -30.99
C ALA A 66 13.77 -0.59 -29.64
N VAL A 67 14.72 -1.51 -29.37
CA VAL A 67 15.35 -1.62 -28.05
C VAL A 67 16.64 -0.80 -27.90
N ASN A 68 17.34 -0.49 -29.00
CA ASN A 68 18.60 0.25 -28.93
C ASN A 68 18.39 1.77 -28.94
N ARG A 69 17.60 2.27 -27.99
CA ARG A 69 17.31 3.70 -27.80
C ARG A 69 17.84 4.14 -26.44
N GLU A 70 18.41 5.35 -26.37
CA GLU A 70 18.93 5.88 -25.09
C GLU A 70 17.85 5.96 -24.03
N GLU A 71 16.65 6.38 -24.38
CA GLU A 71 15.50 6.49 -23.46
C GLU A 71 15.15 5.17 -22.74
N VAL A 72 15.46 4.01 -23.35
CA VAL A 72 15.26 2.68 -22.72
C VAL A 72 16.26 2.47 -21.60
N PHE A 73 17.52 2.90 -21.79
CA PHE A 73 18.62 2.69 -20.85
C PHE A 73 18.77 3.82 -19.83
N GLU A 74 18.03 4.91 -19.97
CA GLU A 74 17.92 5.96 -18.94
C GLU A 74 17.00 5.56 -17.79
N LYS A 75 16.17 4.53 -17.97
CA LYS A 75 15.25 4.03 -16.97
C LYS A 75 15.91 3.02 -16.04
N SER A 76 15.33 2.90 -14.82
CA SER A 76 15.76 1.89 -13.84
C SER A 76 15.27 0.48 -14.18
N ASN A 77 14.17 0.39 -14.93
CA ASN A 77 13.51 -0.86 -15.29
C ASN A 77 13.03 -0.85 -16.74
N VAL A 78 12.93 -2.05 -17.32
CA VAL A 78 12.29 -2.30 -18.61
C VAL A 78 11.24 -3.38 -18.44
N VAL A 79 10.02 -3.13 -18.89
CA VAL A 79 8.89 -4.04 -18.75
C VAL A 79 8.37 -4.43 -20.13
N PHE A 80 8.29 -5.72 -20.41
CA PHE A 80 7.65 -6.26 -21.61
C PHE A 80 6.27 -6.81 -21.28
N TYR A 81 5.25 -6.31 -21.97
CA TYR A 81 3.90 -6.86 -21.97
C TYR A 81 3.76 -7.86 -23.10
N GLY A 82 3.90 -9.14 -22.79
CA GLY A 82 4.08 -10.14 -23.82
C GLY A 82 5.38 -9.93 -24.61
N PHE A 83 5.73 -10.83 -25.47
CA PHE A 83 6.97 -10.73 -26.25
C PHE A 83 6.91 -11.38 -27.65
N GLY A 84 5.72 -11.88 -28.07
CA GLY A 84 5.57 -12.57 -29.35
C GLY A 84 6.54 -13.74 -29.47
N LEU A 85 7.33 -13.80 -30.54
CA LEU A 85 8.36 -14.84 -30.70
C LEU A 85 9.63 -14.60 -29.84
N GLY A 86 9.78 -13.43 -29.18
CA GLY A 86 10.90 -13.13 -28.30
C GLY A 86 12.01 -12.25 -28.87
N TYR A 87 11.96 -11.86 -30.14
CA TYR A 87 13.04 -11.06 -30.76
C TYR A 87 13.39 -9.80 -29.96
N HIS A 88 12.41 -9.02 -29.54
CA HIS A 88 12.65 -7.77 -28.81
C HIS A 88 13.34 -8.01 -27.46
N VAL A 89 12.97 -9.05 -26.73
CA VAL A 89 13.58 -9.42 -25.45
C VAL A 89 15.02 -9.86 -25.65
N ILE A 90 15.27 -10.71 -26.65
CA ILE A 90 16.60 -11.24 -26.96
C ILE A 90 17.54 -10.12 -27.41
N GLU A 91 17.09 -9.23 -28.32
CA GLU A 91 17.90 -8.10 -28.78
C GLU A 91 18.17 -7.08 -27.68
N TRP A 92 17.20 -6.87 -26.77
CA TRP A 92 17.44 -6.05 -25.58
C TRP A 92 18.53 -6.68 -24.70
N ALA A 93 18.47 -7.98 -24.45
CA ALA A 93 19.46 -8.68 -23.63
C ALA A 93 20.87 -8.60 -24.22
N LYS A 94 21.01 -8.81 -25.54
CA LYS A 94 22.30 -8.64 -26.26
C LYS A 94 22.81 -7.20 -26.15
N THR A 95 21.95 -6.21 -26.35
CA THR A 95 22.31 -4.79 -26.27
C THR A 95 22.72 -4.39 -24.85
N ALA A 96 22.00 -4.88 -23.83
CA ALA A 96 22.32 -4.65 -22.44
C ALA A 96 23.71 -5.23 -22.06
N ALA A 97 24.01 -6.45 -22.50
CA ALA A 97 25.33 -7.06 -22.30
C ALA A 97 26.45 -6.22 -22.92
N LEU A 98 26.29 -5.78 -24.18
CA LEU A 98 27.29 -4.93 -24.85
C LEU A 98 27.49 -3.57 -24.18
N ARG A 99 26.43 -2.99 -23.60
CA ARG A 99 26.50 -1.71 -22.88
C ARG A 99 27.13 -1.88 -21.49
N LYS A 100 26.91 -3.00 -20.80
CA LYS A 100 27.56 -3.33 -19.51
C LYS A 100 29.08 -3.34 -19.64
N ASP A 101 29.59 -3.89 -20.73
CA ASP A 101 31.02 -3.97 -20.98
C ASP A 101 31.69 -2.62 -21.33
N LYS A 102 30.89 -1.64 -21.81
CA LYS A 102 31.39 -0.36 -22.31
C LYS A 102 31.20 0.83 -21.37
N SER A 103 30.35 0.72 -20.34
CA SER A 103 30.01 1.84 -19.47
C SER A 103 29.81 1.39 -18.03
N GLU A 104 30.16 2.27 -17.07
CA GLU A 104 29.86 2.09 -15.65
C GLU A 104 28.37 2.32 -15.30
N LYS A 105 27.54 2.63 -16.29
CA LYS A 105 26.11 2.88 -16.06
C LYS A 105 25.40 1.58 -15.71
N LYS A 106 24.56 1.63 -14.68
CA LYS A 106 23.70 0.51 -14.25
C LYS A 106 22.75 0.12 -15.37
N ILE A 107 22.74 -1.16 -15.73
CA ILE A 107 21.79 -1.70 -16.71
C ILE A 107 20.41 -1.83 -16.05
N PRO A 108 19.31 -1.41 -16.74
CA PRO A 108 17.96 -1.56 -16.23
C PRO A 108 17.61 -3.01 -15.87
N LYS A 109 16.76 -3.20 -14.87
CA LYS A 109 16.19 -4.51 -14.57
C LYS A 109 15.16 -4.87 -15.63
N LEU A 110 15.15 -6.12 -16.06
CA LEU A 110 14.19 -6.64 -17.05
C LEU A 110 13.06 -7.37 -16.34
N LEU A 111 11.82 -6.94 -16.58
CA LEU A 111 10.60 -7.63 -16.16
C LEU A 111 9.83 -8.14 -17.38
N LEU A 112 9.64 -9.45 -17.47
CA LEU A 112 8.86 -10.10 -18.51
C LEU A 112 7.50 -10.53 -17.96
N LEU A 113 6.41 -10.07 -18.56
CA LEU A 113 5.03 -10.40 -18.18
C LEU A 113 4.39 -11.22 -19.31
N GLU A 114 4.07 -12.49 -19.05
CA GLU A 114 3.37 -13.36 -19.99
C GLU A 114 2.43 -14.30 -19.21
N PRO A 115 1.10 -14.13 -19.32
CA PRO A 115 0.15 -14.97 -18.58
C PRO A 115 0.07 -16.39 -19.13
N ASP A 116 0.39 -16.63 -20.41
CA ASP A 116 0.31 -17.94 -21.03
C ASP A 116 1.69 -18.62 -21.10
N ILE A 117 1.84 -19.67 -20.30
CA ILE A 117 3.05 -20.52 -20.28
C ILE A 117 3.35 -21.11 -21.67
N ASN A 118 2.31 -21.43 -22.45
CA ASN A 118 2.49 -22.03 -23.78
C ASN A 118 3.17 -21.04 -24.74
N HIS A 119 2.82 -19.75 -24.71
CA HIS A 119 3.47 -18.71 -25.51
C HIS A 119 4.96 -18.60 -25.16
N PHE A 120 5.31 -18.63 -23.89
CA PHE A 120 6.70 -18.62 -23.45
C PHE A 120 7.46 -19.86 -23.95
N TYR A 121 6.88 -21.04 -23.79
CA TYR A 121 7.52 -22.28 -24.19
C TYR A 121 7.64 -22.44 -25.70
N ALA A 122 6.61 -22.04 -26.45
CA ALA A 122 6.66 -22.03 -27.90
C ALA A 122 7.78 -21.09 -28.43
N SER A 123 7.95 -19.91 -27.82
CA SER A 123 9.03 -18.97 -28.21
C SER A 123 10.43 -19.54 -27.90
N MET A 124 10.60 -20.25 -26.77
CA MET A 124 11.84 -20.97 -26.46
C MET A 124 12.14 -22.13 -27.42
N GLY A 125 11.12 -22.65 -28.10
CA GLY A 125 11.29 -23.66 -29.15
C GLY A 125 11.80 -23.08 -30.48
N LEU A 126 11.71 -21.77 -30.70
CA LEU A 126 12.02 -21.10 -31.97
C LEU A 126 13.33 -20.32 -31.95
N LEU A 127 13.64 -19.62 -30.87
CA LEU A 127 14.76 -18.69 -30.79
C LEU A 127 15.70 -19.04 -29.63
N ASP A 128 16.97 -18.60 -29.70
CA ASP A 128 17.93 -18.79 -28.63
C ASP A 128 17.74 -17.74 -27.51
N TRP A 129 17.20 -18.17 -26.38
CA TRP A 129 16.95 -17.36 -25.17
C TRP A 129 18.17 -17.28 -24.21
N SER A 130 19.29 -17.93 -24.54
CA SER A 130 20.50 -17.92 -23.67
C SER A 130 20.94 -16.52 -23.26
N PRO A 131 20.91 -15.47 -24.14
CA PRO A 131 21.28 -14.11 -23.73
C PRO A 131 20.35 -13.54 -22.65
N VAL A 132 19.07 -13.90 -22.67
CA VAL A 132 18.08 -13.44 -21.70
C VAL A 132 18.34 -14.07 -20.34
N PHE A 133 18.55 -15.39 -20.29
CA PHE A 133 18.79 -16.11 -19.04
C PHE A 133 20.18 -15.82 -18.41
N ALA A 134 21.09 -15.22 -19.17
CA ALA A 134 22.38 -14.75 -18.68
C ALA A 134 22.33 -13.40 -17.96
N LEU A 135 21.20 -12.68 -18.01
CA LEU A 135 21.05 -11.37 -17.36
C LEU A 135 20.99 -11.51 -15.83
N ASP A 136 21.78 -10.71 -15.12
CA ASP A 136 21.76 -10.67 -13.65
C ASP A 136 20.42 -10.15 -13.10
N ASN A 137 19.87 -9.11 -13.74
CA ASN A 137 18.69 -8.36 -13.28
C ASN A 137 17.42 -8.76 -14.05
N LEU A 138 17.14 -10.08 -14.13
CA LEU A 138 15.97 -10.62 -14.83
C LEU A 138 14.90 -11.07 -13.84
N ILE A 139 13.67 -10.61 -14.05
CA ILE A 139 12.46 -11.07 -13.37
C ILE A 139 11.51 -11.62 -14.45
N ILE A 140 11.06 -12.86 -14.26
CA ILE A 140 10.11 -13.51 -15.17
C ILE A 140 8.81 -13.79 -14.41
N ALA A 141 7.71 -13.23 -14.92
CA ALA A 141 6.35 -13.47 -14.43
C ALA A 141 5.55 -14.16 -15.56
N VAL A 142 5.83 -15.43 -15.78
CA VAL A 142 5.16 -16.29 -16.76
C VAL A 142 4.15 -17.16 -16.03
N GLY A 143 2.92 -17.25 -16.57
CA GLY A 143 1.81 -17.98 -15.94
C GLY A 143 1.33 -17.35 -14.62
N ALA A 144 1.78 -16.16 -14.30
CA ALA A 144 1.42 -15.46 -13.07
C ALA A 144 0.03 -14.83 -13.18
N SER A 145 -0.82 -15.04 -12.17
CA SER A 145 -2.09 -14.32 -12.06
C SER A 145 -1.84 -12.83 -11.77
N VAL A 146 -2.82 -11.98 -12.08
CA VAL A 146 -2.71 -10.54 -11.78
C VAL A 146 -2.45 -10.29 -10.29
N ASP A 147 -3.10 -11.05 -9.40
CA ASP A 147 -2.95 -10.89 -7.95
C ASP A 147 -1.53 -11.24 -7.49
N SER A 148 -0.89 -12.23 -8.11
CA SER A 148 0.49 -12.61 -7.79
C SER A 148 1.54 -11.58 -8.27
N LEU A 149 1.16 -10.66 -9.17
CA LEU A 149 2.02 -9.56 -9.59
C LEU A 149 2.01 -8.37 -8.65
N LEU A 150 1.00 -8.21 -7.79
CA LEU A 150 0.87 -7.06 -6.90
C LEU A 150 2.15 -6.77 -6.10
N PRO A 151 2.82 -7.77 -5.48
CA PRO A 151 4.06 -7.53 -4.74
C PRO A 151 5.23 -7.06 -5.63
N LEU A 152 5.24 -7.46 -6.90
CA LEU A 152 6.26 -7.03 -7.87
C LEU A 152 5.99 -5.62 -8.42
N LEU A 153 4.72 -5.24 -8.50
CA LEU A 153 4.28 -3.95 -9.00
C LEU A 153 4.19 -2.88 -7.91
N GLU A 154 3.93 -3.30 -6.67
CA GLU A 154 3.93 -2.44 -5.49
C GLU A 154 5.33 -2.41 -4.88
N ASP A 155 6.05 -1.37 -5.14
CA ASP A 155 7.43 -1.11 -4.71
C ASP A 155 7.57 -0.80 -3.21
N SER A 156 6.74 -1.41 -2.40
CA SER A 156 6.60 -1.11 -0.99
C SER A 156 7.52 -1.91 -0.07
N SER A 157 8.27 -2.87 -0.59
CA SER A 157 9.06 -3.79 0.23
C SER A 157 10.56 -3.54 0.21
N SER A 158 11.05 -2.59 -0.54
CA SER A 158 12.49 -2.38 -0.59
C SER A 158 12.92 -1.19 0.25
N VAL A 159 13.62 -1.50 1.25
CA VAL A 159 14.51 -0.71 2.10
C VAL A 159 15.53 0.15 1.32
N ASN A 160 15.47 0.22 0.02
CA ASN A 160 16.35 1.01 -0.84
C ASN A 160 15.60 2.19 -1.46
N ILE A 161 15.69 3.34 -0.81
CA ILE A 161 15.21 4.70 -1.21
C ILE A 161 15.82 5.18 -2.56
N GLY A 162 16.41 4.34 -3.35
CA GLY A 162 16.96 4.67 -4.67
C GLY A 162 16.32 3.93 -5.83
N ASP A 163 15.48 2.96 -5.59
CA ASP A 163 14.90 2.13 -6.66
C ASP A 163 13.44 2.54 -6.87
N LYS A 164 13.19 3.29 -7.94
CA LYS A 164 11.84 3.81 -8.27
C LYS A 164 10.90 2.73 -8.81
N GLY A 165 11.29 1.47 -8.77
CA GLY A 165 10.52 0.32 -9.18
C GLY A 165 9.92 0.44 -10.58
N VAL A 166 8.74 -0.16 -10.78
CA VAL A 166 8.02 -0.07 -12.06
C VAL A 166 7.55 1.35 -12.39
N SER A 167 7.61 2.31 -11.45
CA SER A 167 7.27 3.71 -11.72
C SER A 167 8.31 4.43 -12.61
N ASP A 168 9.57 3.96 -12.62
CA ASP A 168 10.63 4.45 -13.51
C ASP A 168 11.02 3.35 -14.50
N ALA A 169 10.05 2.89 -15.26
CA ALA A 169 10.24 1.85 -16.27
C ALA A 169 10.00 2.37 -17.69
N TYR A 170 10.70 1.76 -18.65
CA TYR A 170 10.33 1.80 -20.06
C TYR A 170 9.43 0.61 -20.36
N TYR A 171 8.32 0.83 -21.06
CA TYR A 171 7.32 -0.19 -21.34
C TYR A 171 7.32 -0.56 -22.81
N PHE A 172 7.63 -1.83 -23.12
CA PHE A 172 7.38 -2.41 -24.42
C PHE A 172 5.94 -2.97 -24.44
N ASP A 173 5.02 -2.16 -24.93
CA ASP A 173 3.60 -2.47 -25.03
C ASP A 173 3.18 -2.51 -26.49
N ILE A 174 3.37 -3.67 -27.12
CA ILE A 174 3.07 -3.90 -28.53
C ILE A 174 1.71 -4.60 -28.62
N PRO A 175 0.68 -3.98 -29.23
CA PRO A 175 -0.67 -4.54 -29.26
C PRO A 175 -0.75 -5.97 -29.81
N ALA A 176 0.09 -6.32 -30.79
CA ALA A 176 0.15 -7.66 -31.34
C ALA A 176 0.59 -8.71 -30.30
N PHE A 177 1.47 -8.34 -29.36
CA PHE A 177 1.97 -9.28 -28.33
C PHE A 177 1.02 -9.45 -27.15
N THR A 178 0.06 -8.55 -26.98
CA THR A 178 -0.88 -8.56 -25.85
C THR A 178 -2.29 -8.99 -26.25
N ALA A 179 -2.56 -9.18 -27.54
CA ALA A 179 -3.90 -9.44 -28.07
C ALA A 179 -4.50 -10.76 -27.55
N HIS A 180 -3.67 -11.81 -27.38
CA HIS A 180 -4.09 -13.12 -26.90
C HIS A 180 -4.64 -13.10 -25.46
N ALA A 181 -4.18 -12.19 -24.61
CA ALA A 181 -4.58 -12.06 -23.21
C ALA A 181 -4.97 -10.62 -22.86
N LYS A 182 -5.75 -9.95 -23.70
CA LYS A 182 -6.07 -8.53 -23.60
C LYS A 182 -6.56 -8.11 -22.20
N ASN A 183 -7.51 -8.84 -21.62
CA ASN A 183 -8.08 -8.49 -20.30
C ASN A 183 -7.02 -8.52 -19.19
N TYR A 184 -6.11 -9.48 -19.23
CA TYR A 184 -5.00 -9.56 -18.28
C TYR A 184 -4.08 -8.33 -18.41
N PHE A 185 -3.61 -8.02 -19.61
CA PHE A 185 -2.72 -6.89 -19.83
C PHE A 185 -3.39 -5.54 -19.54
N ASP A 186 -4.68 -5.37 -19.85
CA ASP A 186 -5.43 -4.16 -19.50
C ASP A 186 -5.53 -3.97 -17.98
N THR A 187 -5.72 -5.05 -17.23
CA THR A 187 -5.72 -5.01 -15.77
C THR A 187 -4.34 -4.65 -15.23
N VAL A 188 -3.27 -5.28 -15.73
CA VAL A 188 -1.88 -4.97 -15.32
C VAL A 188 -1.52 -3.51 -15.63
N ARG A 189 -1.88 -2.99 -16.82
CA ARG A 189 -1.69 -1.56 -17.17
C ARG A 189 -2.39 -0.63 -16.17
N SER A 190 -3.60 -1.00 -15.77
CA SER A 190 -4.38 -0.23 -14.80
C SER A 190 -3.73 -0.22 -13.42
N LEU A 191 -3.21 -1.36 -12.97
CA LEU A 191 -2.47 -1.48 -11.71
C LEU A 191 -1.18 -0.66 -11.71
N ILE A 192 -0.39 -0.71 -12.79
CA ILE A 192 0.84 0.07 -12.92
C ILE A 192 0.54 1.57 -12.91
N LYS A 193 -0.46 2.04 -13.68
CA LYS A 193 -0.90 3.44 -13.65
C LYS A 193 -1.36 3.88 -12.26
N ARG A 194 -2.05 3.01 -11.54
CA ARG A 194 -2.48 3.23 -10.16
C ARG A 194 -1.29 3.39 -9.23
N ASN A 195 -0.26 2.55 -9.35
CA ASN A 195 0.96 2.63 -8.55
C ASN A 195 1.77 3.89 -8.86
N GLN A 196 1.90 4.26 -10.13
CA GLN A 196 2.54 5.53 -10.53
C GLN A 196 1.85 6.74 -9.90
N ARG A 197 0.51 6.80 -9.92
CA ARG A 197 -0.25 7.87 -9.25
C ARG A 197 -0.03 7.89 -7.75
N LYS A 198 0.03 6.72 -7.10
CA LYS A 198 0.35 6.62 -5.67
C LYS A 198 1.72 7.23 -5.36
N ASN A 199 2.74 6.92 -6.15
CA ASN A 199 4.09 7.46 -5.99
C ASN A 199 4.17 8.97 -6.24
N GLU A 200 3.47 9.49 -7.25
CA GLU A 200 3.35 10.93 -7.49
C GLU A 200 2.70 11.66 -6.30
N ILE A 201 1.62 11.09 -5.75
CA ILE A 201 0.94 11.64 -4.57
C ILE A 201 1.86 11.62 -3.37
N ASN A 202 2.60 10.54 -3.15
CA ASN A 202 3.56 10.42 -2.04
C ASN A 202 4.68 11.47 -2.16
N ALA A 203 5.24 11.66 -3.36
CA ALA A 203 6.26 12.67 -3.62
C ALA A 203 5.72 14.09 -3.41
N ALA A 204 4.52 14.38 -3.91
CA ALA A 204 3.87 15.67 -3.68
C ALA A 204 3.56 15.91 -2.20
N THR A 205 3.18 14.87 -1.47
CA THR A 205 2.93 14.91 -0.02
C THR A 205 4.21 15.19 0.75
N LEU A 206 5.30 14.52 0.41
CA LEU A 206 6.62 14.79 1.00
C LEU A 206 7.05 16.24 0.75
N LYS A 207 6.97 16.70 -0.48
CA LYS A 207 7.29 18.11 -0.83
C LYS A 207 6.45 19.12 -0.04
N LYS A 208 5.17 18.84 0.16
CA LYS A 208 4.23 19.72 0.87
C LYS A 208 4.42 19.69 2.39
N PHE A 209 4.72 18.55 2.96
CA PHE A 209 4.68 18.31 4.41
C PHE A 209 6.04 17.98 5.02
N GLY A 210 7.10 17.74 4.24
CA GLY A 210 8.41 17.29 4.71
C GLY A 210 8.97 18.17 5.83
N ARG A 211 9.00 19.51 5.65
CA ARG A 211 9.43 20.45 6.71
C ARG A 211 8.61 20.32 8.00
N ARG A 212 7.31 20.06 7.89
CA ARG A 212 6.43 19.87 9.05
C ARG A 212 6.76 18.56 9.75
N TRP A 213 6.95 17.49 9.02
CA TRP A 213 7.34 16.20 9.58
C TRP A 213 8.68 16.28 10.31
N CYS A 214 9.70 16.89 9.71
CA CYS A 214 10.98 17.13 10.37
C CYS A 214 10.78 17.86 11.70
N ARG A 215 10.14 19.01 11.67
CA ARG A 215 9.92 19.84 12.86
C ARG A 215 9.11 19.13 13.95
N ASN A 216 8.06 18.39 13.58
CA ASN A 216 7.25 17.66 14.54
C ASN A 216 8.04 16.50 15.16
N SER A 217 8.73 15.68 14.34
CA SER A 217 9.56 14.59 14.82
C SER A 217 10.59 15.06 15.83
N ILE A 218 11.30 16.14 15.54
CA ILE A 218 12.29 16.72 16.45
C ILE A 218 11.64 17.15 17.77
N ARG A 219 10.50 17.84 17.72
CA ARG A 219 9.77 18.27 18.92
C ARG A 219 9.23 17.13 19.76
N ASN A 220 8.93 16.02 19.12
CA ASN A 220 8.33 14.85 19.77
C ASN A 220 9.36 13.82 20.23
N LEU A 221 10.67 13.98 19.97
CA LEU A 221 11.68 12.99 20.36
C LEU A 221 11.61 12.61 21.84
N LEU A 222 11.41 13.57 22.73
CA LEU A 222 11.29 13.32 24.16
C LEU A 222 10.02 12.56 24.57
N GLN A 223 9.08 12.33 23.65
CA GLN A 223 7.93 11.47 23.93
C GLN A 223 8.37 9.99 24.03
N LEU A 224 9.48 9.60 23.43
CA LEU A 224 10.05 8.25 23.57
C LEU A 224 10.34 7.86 25.03
N GLU A 225 10.62 8.83 25.91
CA GLU A 225 10.83 8.59 27.34
C GLU A 225 9.53 8.55 28.17
N LYS A 226 8.44 9.11 27.65
CA LYS A 226 7.21 9.38 28.41
C LYS A 226 6.07 8.45 28.07
N THR A 227 6.16 7.77 26.91
CA THR A 227 5.07 6.96 26.34
C THR A 227 5.45 5.48 26.30
N GLY A 228 4.46 4.62 26.14
CA GLY A 228 4.69 3.21 25.84
C GLY A 228 4.89 2.97 24.34
N PHE A 229 5.17 1.72 23.97
CA PHE A 229 5.22 1.26 22.58
C PHE A 229 4.14 0.22 22.33
N ILE A 230 3.65 0.11 21.09
CA ILE A 230 2.64 -0.92 20.75
C ILE A 230 3.25 -2.32 20.61
N SER A 231 4.56 -2.47 20.53
CA SER A 231 5.23 -3.76 20.28
C SER A 231 4.84 -4.88 21.24
N PRO A 232 4.56 -4.66 22.53
CA PRO A 232 4.08 -5.72 23.41
C PRO A 232 2.71 -6.29 23.05
N LEU A 233 1.95 -5.61 22.21
CA LEU A 233 0.62 -6.05 21.73
C LEU A 233 0.70 -6.93 20.48
N GLN A 234 1.88 -7.08 19.87
CA GLN A 234 2.07 -7.84 18.63
C GLN A 234 1.62 -9.30 18.79
N GLY A 235 0.67 -9.71 17.96
CA GLY A 235 0.19 -11.08 17.90
C GLY A 235 -0.46 -11.61 19.19
N LYS A 236 -0.78 -10.76 20.15
CA LYS A 236 -1.35 -11.18 21.45
C LYS A 236 -2.65 -11.96 21.31
N LEU A 237 -3.40 -11.70 20.25
CA LEU A 237 -4.69 -12.36 20.00
C LEU A 237 -4.56 -13.58 19.05
N LYS A 238 -3.40 -13.81 18.44
CA LYS A 238 -3.17 -14.98 17.55
C LYS A 238 -3.25 -16.33 18.29
N ASN A 239 -2.84 -16.33 19.55
CA ASN A 239 -2.72 -17.53 20.38
C ASN A 239 -3.84 -17.63 21.42
N SER A 240 -4.96 -16.94 21.21
CA SER A 240 -6.12 -17.11 22.06
C SER A 240 -6.55 -18.58 22.05
N LYS A 241 -6.75 -19.16 23.26
CA LYS A 241 -7.26 -20.52 23.43
C LYS A 241 -8.75 -20.61 23.08
N ASN A 242 -9.40 -19.47 22.86
CA ASN A 242 -10.82 -19.39 22.57
C ASN A 242 -11.08 -19.82 21.12
N THR A 243 -12.12 -20.55 20.92
CA THR A 243 -12.60 -20.96 19.59
C THR A 243 -13.07 -19.78 18.76
N GLN A 244 -13.47 -18.68 19.40
CA GLN A 244 -13.81 -17.40 18.78
C GLN A 244 -12.68 -16.39 19.06
N SER A 245 -12.18 -15.74 18.01
CA SER A 245 -11.20 -14.66 18.10
C SER A 245 -11.89 -13.37 18.55
N LEU A 246 -11.25 -12.59 19.42
CA LEU A 246 -11.70 -11.25 19.79
C LEU A 246 -11.63 -10.30 18.57
N PRO A 247 -12.77 -9.82 18.05
CA PRO A 247 -12.80 -8.99 16.87
C PRO A 247 -12.49 -7.52 17.19
N PHE A 248 -12.15 -6.78 16.13
CA PHE A 248 -11.96 -5.33 16.18
C PHE A 248 -13.05 -4.59 15.42
N LEU A 249 -13.42 -3.42 15.90
CA LEU A 249 -14.29 -2.45 15.21
C LEU A 249 -13.51 -1.17 14.94
N ILE A 250 -13.22 -0.91 13.68
CA ILE A 250 -12.61 0.34 13.21
C ILE A 250 -13.70 1.36 12.94
N ILE A 251 -13.60 2.52 13.58
CA ILE A 251 -14.62 3.56 13.52
C ILE A 251 -14.05 4.79 12.80
N GLY A 252 -14.51 5.01 11.57
CA GLY A 252 -14.26 6.20 10.77
C GLY A 252 -15.37 7.24 10.91
N ALA A 253 -15.18 8.41 10.31
CA ALA A 253 -16.12 9.54 10.39
C ALA A 253 -17.05 9.68 9.17
N GLY A 254 -17.16 8.65 8.34
CA GLY A 254 -18.05 8.70 7.18
C GLY A 254 -19.54 8.72 7.56
N PRO A 255 -20.41 9.15 6.63
CA PRO A 255 -21.84 9.34 6.89
C PRO A 255 -22.56 8.09 7.37
N SER A 256 -22.16 6.91 6.92
CA SER A 256 -22.80 5.64 7.30
C SER A 256 -22.69 5.33 8.79
N LEU A 257 -21.74 5.96 9.50
CA LEU A 257 -21.63 5.82 10.96
C LEU A 257 -22.92 6.25 11.68
N GLU A 258 -23.73 7.13 11.10
CA GLU A 258 -25.01 7.54 11.69
C GLU A 258 -25.94 6.34 11.97
N ASN A 259 -25.95 5.38 11.04
CA ASN A 259 -26.79 4.18 11.18
C ASN A 259 -26.25 3.19 12.22
N ILE A 260 -24.94 3.23 12.51
CA ILE A 260 -24.26 2.30 13.38
C ILE A 260 -24.14 2.85 14.82
N LEU A 261 -24.10 4.17 14.95
CA LEU A 261 -23.88 4.88 16.20
C LEU A 261 -24.76 4.38 17.38
N PRO A 262 -26.08 4.10 17.19
CA PRO A 262 -26.92 3.58 18.25
C PRO A 262 -26.48 2.21 18.81
N TYR A 263 -25.77 1.44 18.04
CA TYR A 263 -25.38 0.08 18.38
C TYR A 263 -23.93 -0.04 18.90
N ILE A 264 -23.12 1.02 18.79
CA ILE A 264 -21.68 0.94 19.13
C ILE A 264 -21.46 0.52 20.57
N LYS A 265 -22.27 0.97 21.53
CA LYS A 265 -22.16 0.54 22.94
C LYS A 265 -22.37 -0.96 23.13
N GLN A 266 -23.21 -1.59 22.31
CA GLN A 266 -23.44 -3.03 22.35
C GLN A 266 -22.27 -3.76 21.66
N LEU A 267 -21.81 -3.27 20.51
CA LEU A 267 -20.65 -3.82 19.81
C LEU A 267 -19.37 -3.69 20.64
N GLN A 268 -19.18 -2.59 21.36
CA GLN A 268 -18.02 -2.36 22.22
C GLN A 268 -17.90 -3.40 23.35
N LYS A 269 -18.98 -4.02 23.78
CA LYS A 269 -18.92 -5.13 24.73
C LYS A 269 -18.31 -6.40 24.13
N ARG A 270 -18.35 -6.55 22.80
CA ARG A 270 -17.98 -7.75 22.05
C ARG A 270 -16.69 -7.59 21.24
N MET A 271 -16.27 -6.36 20.97
CA MET A 271 -15.16 -6.02 20.06
C MET A 271 -14.26 -4.97 20.70
N ILE A 272 -12.98 -4.96 20.32
CA ILE A 272 -12.09 -3.84 20.61
C ILE A 272 -12.42 -2.71 19.64
N THR A 273 -12.73 -1.53 20.15
CA THR A 273 -13.05 -0.36 19.33
C THR A 273 -11.83 0.52 19.11
N VAL A 274 -11.53 0.80 17.84
CA VAL A 274 -10.43 1.68 17.41
C VAL A 274 -11.01 2.82 16.59
N CYS A 275 -10.91 4.04 17.10
CA CYS A 275 -11.49 5.23 16.49
C CYS A 275 -10.41 6.09 15.84
N VAL A 276 -10.67 6.62 14.63
CA VAL A 276 -9.86 7.69 14.08
C VAL A 276 -10.26 9.04 14.69
N GLU A 277 -9.33 10.01 14.74
CA GLU A 277 -9.53 11.30 15.41
C GLU A 277 -10.77 12.08 14.93
N THR A 278 -11.09 11.97 13.64
CA THR A 278 -12.22 12.67 13.03
C THR A 278 -13.58 12.20 13.54
N ALA A 279 -13.68 10.93 13.98
CA ALA A 279 -14.91 10.34 14.52
C ALA A 279 -15.06 10.54 16.05
N LEU A 280 -13.96 10.83 16.76
CA LEU A 280 -13.92 10.85 18.22
C LEU A 280 -14.95 11.82 18.84
N HIS A 281 -15.07 13.02 18.26
CA HIS A 281 -16.01 14.03 18.75
C HIS A 281 -17.45 13.52 18.77
N THR A 282 -17.88 12.87 17.70
CA THR A 282 -19.24 12.32 17.59
C THR A 282 -19.48 11.19 18.58
N LEU A 283 -18.49 10.31 18.77
CA LEU A 283 -18.58 9.21 19.75
C LEU A 283 -18.73 9.75 21.17
N LEU A 284 -17.86 10.69 21.58
CA LEU A 284 -17.90 11.25 22.93
C LEU A 284 -19.23 12.00 23.20
N ARG A 285 -19.76 12.72 22.23
CA ARG A 285 -21.10 13.35 22.35
C ARG A 285 -22.23 12.33 22.53
N SER A 286 -22.04 11.12 22.01
CA SER A 286 -22.98 10.00 22.19
C SER A 286 -22.72 9.20 23.48
N GLY A 287 -21.81 9.69 24.32
CA GLY A 287 -21.42 9.02 25.57
C GLY A 287 -20.69 7.70 25.34
N ILE A 288 -19.89 7.62 24.27
CA ILE A 288 -19.09 6.46 23.90
C ILE A 288 -17.62 6.86 23.94
N GLN A 289 -16.83 6.21 24.80
CA GLN A 289 -15.37 6.29 24.78
C GLN A 289 -14.84 5.04 24.07
N PRO A 290 -14.14 5.17 22.93
CA PRO A 290 -13.52 4.02 22.26
C PRO A 290 -12.37 3.47 23.11
N ASP A 291 -12.03 2.18 22.92
CA ASP A 291 -10.90 1.58 23.62
C ASP A 291 -9.57 2.21 23.17
N PHE A 292 -9.42 2.46 21.86
CA PHE A 292 -8.25 3.12 21.25
C PHE A 292 -8.65 4.29 20.37
N VAL A 293 -7.79 5.30 20.33
CA VAL A 293 -7.84 6.42 19.39
C VAL A 293 -6.53 6.44 18.62
N ILE A 294 -6.57 6.52 17.31
CA ILE A 294 -5.35 6.63 16.48
C ILE A 294 -5.25 8.00 15.86
N ILE A 295 -4.07 8.64 16.01
CA ILE A 295 -3.75 9.96 15.44
C ILE A 295 -2.29 9.94 14.98
N THR A 296 -2.09 9.91 13.68
CA THR A 296 -0.74 9.90 13.07
C THR A 296 -0.49 11.09 12.13
N ASP A 297 -1.51 11.90 11.86
CA ASP A 297 -1.41 13.03 10.93
C ASP A 297 -0.55 14.18 11.52
N PRO A 298 0.45 14.70 10.77
CA PRO A 298 1.34 15.78 11.20
C PRO A 298 0.70 17.16 11.24
N GLN A 299 -0.54 17.31 10.79
CA GLN A 299 -1.18 18.60 10.61
C GLN A 299 -1.86 19.10 11.88
N PHE A 300 -1.92 20.42 12.03
CA PHE A 300 -2.70 21.07 13.08
C PHE A 300 -4.18 20.63 13.08
N TRP A 301 -4.73 20.32 11.90
CA TRP A 301 -6.12 19.91 11.77
C TRP A 301 -6.43 18.61 12.48
N ALA A 302 -5.50 17.64 12.51
CA ALA A 302 -5.66 16.40 13.27
C ALA A 302 -5.81 16.69 14.79
N TYR A 303 -4.95 17.57 15.33
CA TYR A 303 -5.12 18.03 16.71
C TYR A 303 -6.45 18.76 16.92
N ARG A 304 -6.89 19.58 15.95
CA ARG A 304 -8.15 20.31 16.06
C ARG A 304 -9.36 19.40 16.26
N HIS A 305 -9.34 18.19 15.69
CA HIS A 305 -10.42 17.20 15.88
C HIS A 305 -10.54 16.71 17.32
N ILE A 306 -9.46 16.78 18.11
CA ILE A 306 -9.43 16.34 19.51
C ILE A 306 -9.25 17.48 20.52
N ALA A 307 -9.06 18.71 20.03
CA ALA A 307 -8.87 19.87 20.89
C ALA A 307 -10.04 20.02 21.86
N ALA A 308 -9.72 20.22 23.15
CA ALA A 308 -10.69 20.32 24.24
C ALA A 308 -11.55 19.06 24.49
N LEU A 309 -11.22 17.92 23.87
CA LEU A 309 -11.84 16.63 24.21
C LEU A 309 -11.02 15.90 25.28
N SER A 310 -11.71 15.04 26.01
CA SER A 310 -11.13 14.15 27.02
C SER A 310 -11.75 12.77 26.89
N ALA A 311 -10.90 11.74 26.86
CA ALA A 311 -11.32 10.34 26.82
C ALA A 311 -10.44 9.52 27.81
N PRO A 312 -10.64 9.69 29.12
CA PRO A 312 -9.77 9.13 30.17
C PRO A 312 -9.70 7.60 30.18
N ASP A 313 -10.66 6.92 29.58
CA ASP A 313 -10.66 5.47 29.46
C ASP A 313 -10.00 4.96 28.16
N SER A 314 -9.77 5.83 27.19
CA SER A 314 -9.19 5.48 25.90
C SER A 314 -7.65 5.49 25.94
N ILE A 315 -7.04 4.69 25.07
CA ILE A 315 -5.60 4.67 24.84
C ILE A 315 -5.33 5.35 23.49
N LEU A 316 -4.42 6.34 23.49
CA LEU A 316 -3.99 7.00 22.27
C LEU A 316 -2.84 6.23 21.61
N ILE A 317 -2.96 5.95 20.32
CA ILE A 317 -1.86 5.47 19.48
C ILE A 317 -1.43 6.59 18.56
N SER A 318 -0.12 6.90 18.54
CA SER A 318 0.44 7.96 17.72
C SER A 318 1.84 7.60 17.23
N GLU A 319 2.47 8.51 16.49
CA GLU A 319 3.85 8.37 16.01
C GLU A 319 4.61 9.69 16.10
N LEU A 320 5.94 9.68 15.96
CA LEU A 320 6.79 10.85 16.21
C LEU A 320 6.52 12.03 15.29
N SER A 321 6.05 11.82 14.05
CA SER A 321 5.77 12.93 13.13
C SER A 321 4.41 13.60 13.36
N ALA A 322 3.56 13.06 14.23
CA ALA A 322 2.26 13.62 14.56
C ALA A 322 2.37 15.06 15.11
N TYR A 323 1.27 15.83 15.00
CA TYR A 323 1.26 17.20 15.52
C TYR A 323 1.55 17.24 17.03
N PRO A 324 2.53 18.01 17.53
CA PRO A 324 3.04 17.89 18.92
C PRO A 324 2.00 18.04 20.01
N ALA A 325 0.94 18.83 19.80
CA ALA A 325 -0.10 18.99 20.81
C ALA A 325 -0.97 17.73 21.01
N VAL A 326 -0.93 16.75 20.10
CA VAL A 326 -1.61 15.47 20.25
C VAL A 326 -1.16 14.73 21.50
N PHE A 327 0.13 14.84 21.88
CA PHE A 327 0.68 14.23 23.09
C PHE A 327 0.22 14.86 24.42
N ARG A 328 -0.63 15.88 24.35
CA ARG A 328 -1.29 16.48 25.52
C ARG A 328 -2.75 16.06 25.64
N PHE A 329 -3.20 15.14 24.80
CA PHE A 329 -4.57 14.63 24.86
C PHE A 329 -4.83 13.93 26.18
N SER A 330 -5.96 14.25 26.82
CA SER A 330 -6.39 13.63 28.07
C SER A 330 -6.94 12.23 27.81
N CYS A 331 -6.11 11.21 28.03
CA CYS A 331 -6.42 9.79 27.84
C CYS A 331 -5.74 8.95 28.91
N ASN A 332 -6.01 7.64 28.92
CA ASN A 332 -5.47 6.71 29.90
C ASN A 332 -3.97 6.46 29.72
N ASN A 333 -3.55 6.20 28.48
CA ASN A 333 -2.15 5.93 28.13
C ASN A 333 -1.89 6.41 26.69
N ILE A 334 -0.62 6.67 26.37
CA ILE A 334 -0.17 7.00 25.04
C ILE A 334 0.85 5.94 24.59
N LEU A 335 0.60 5.29 23.48
CA LEU A 335 1.47 4.30 22.86
C LEU A 335 1.98 4.81 21.52
N LEU A 336 3.28 4.68 21.28
CA LEU A 336 3.89 5.02 20.00
C LEU A 336 4.00 3.77 19.11
N CYS A 337 3.71 3.95 17.83
CA CYS A 337 4.13 3.05 16.78
C CYS A 337 5.39 3.58 16.08
N SER A 338 6.02 2.75 15.25
CA SER A 338 7.19 3.13 14.44
C SER A 338 6.83 4.27 13.52
N SER A 339 7.72 5.26 13.46
CA SER A 339 7.58 6.36 12.52
C SER A 339 7.88 5.88 11.10
N GLN A 340 7.05 6.28 10.16
CA GLN A 340 7.30 6.08 8.73
C GLN A 340 8.18 7.19 8.14
N PHE A 341 8.50 8.21 8.93
CA PHE A 341 9.33 9.32 8.49
C PHE A 341 10.81 9.15 8.91
N PRO A 342 11.77 9.50 8.02
CA PRO A 342 13.20 9.19 8.20
C PRO A 342 13.83 9.58 9.53
N ILE A 343 13.49 10.75 10.10
CA ILE A 343 14.04 11.16 11.41
C ILE A 343 13.64 10.16 12.50
N GLY A 344 12.37 9.79 12.55
CA GLY A 344 11.90 8.83 13.53
C GLY A 344 12.54 7.46 13.34
N GLN A 345 12.65 6.98 12.10
CA GLN A 345 13.31 5.72 11.77
C GLN A 345 14.78 5.72 12.19
N TYR A 346 15.51 6.79 11.86
CA TYR A 346 16.90 6.94 12.22
C TYR A 346 17.11 6.89 13.74
N VAL A 347 16.31 7.66 14.50
CA VAL A 347 16.41 7.69 15.96
C VAL A 347 16.04 6.33 16.56
N GLN A 348 15.00 5.67 16.09
CA GLN A 348 14.62 4.33 16.54
C GLN A 348 15.73 3.31 16.30
N ASN A 349 16.36 3.35 15.13
CA ASN A 349 17.49 2.46 14.80
C ASN A 349 18.73 2.75 15.66
N LYS A 350 19.11 4.03 15.82
CA LYS A 350 20.24 4.44 16.67
C LYS A 350 20.08 4.03 18.13
N LEU A 351 18.86 4.10 18.63
CA LEU A 351 18.55 3.72 20.01
C LEU A 351 18.18 2.23 20.14
N ASN A 352 18.20 1.48 19.06
CA ASN A 352 17.78 0.06 19.00
C ASN A 352 16.38 -0.14 19.64
N LEU A 353 15.41 0.70 19.22
CA LEU A 353 14.03 0.64 19.69
C LEU A 353 13.14 -0.06 18.66
N ASN A 354 12.21 -0.84 19.15
CA ASN A 354 11.15 -1.44 18.34
C ASN A 354 9.78 -0.99 18.86
N PRO A 355 9.25 0.15 18.41
CA PRO A 355 7.92 0.60 18.81
C PRO A 355 6.78 -0.25 18.26
N GLY A 356 7.00 -1.03 17.21
CA GLY A 356 6.00 -1.77 16.45
C GLY A 356 5.53 -1.02 15.21
N ASP A 357 5.57 -1.68 14.05
CA ASP A 357 5.28 -1.05 12.76
C ASP A 357 3.83 -1.27 12.32
N LEU A 358 3.13 -0.17 12.03
CA LEU A 358 1.79 -0.18 11.44
C LEU A 358 1.79 0.10 9.94
N GLY A 359 2.96 0.33 9.34
CA GLY A 359 3.06 0.70 7.94
C GLY A 359 2.40 2.05 7.62
N SER A 360 2.42 2.43 6.35
CA SER A 360 1.73 3.63 5.86
C SER A 360 0.64 3.24 4.86
N GLY A 361 -0.55 3.83 5.00
CA GLY A 361 -1.68 3.55 4.11
C GLY A 361 -2.35 4.80 3.55
N GLY A 362 -1.75 5.98 3.77
CA GLY A 362 -2.26 7.26 3.30
C GLY A 362 -3.48 7.80 4.05
N SER A 363 -4.07 7.01 4.95
CA SER A 363 -5.15 7.44 5.84
C SER A 363 -4.97 6.88 7.25
N VAL A 364 -5.49 7.57 8.26
CA VAL A 364 -5.47 7.09 9.66
C VAL A 364 -6.27 5.81 9.82
N ALA A 365 -7.31 5.61 9.02
CA ALA A 365 -8.10 4.38 9.01
C ALA A 365 -7.29 3.14 8.61
N SER A 366 -6.32 3.29 7.70
CA SER A 366 -5.41 2.20 7.36
C SER A 366 -4.46 1.85 8.52
N SER A 367 -4.00 2.84 9.28
CA SER A 367 -3.23 2.60 10.51
C SER A 367 -4.07 1.89 11.57
N ALA A 368 -5.36 2.23 11.69
CA ALA A 368 -6.28 1.57 12.61
C ALA A 368 -6.51 0.09 12.24
N TRP A 369 -6.68 -0.19 10.95
CA TRP A 369 -6.79 -1.58 10.46
C TRP A 369 -5.48 -2.36 10.68
N ASN A 370 -4.33 -1.76 10.34
CA ASN A 370 -3.03 -2.38 10.56
C ASN A 370 -2.76 -2.64 12.05
N PHE A 371 -3.24 -1.77 12.96
CA PHE A 371 -3.14 -2.01 14.40
C PHE A 371 -3.93 -3.25 14.81
N ALA A 372 -5.17 -3.41 14.35
CA ALA A 372 -5.95 -4.61 14.63
C ALA A 372 -5.26 -5.88 14.09
N TYR A 373 -4.77 -5.84 12.86
CA TYR A 373 -4.01 -6.93 12.24
C TYR A 373 -2.70 -7.23 13.01
N TYR A 374 -1.98 -6.19 13.41
CA TYR A 374 -0.75 -6.29 14.21
C TYR A 374 -0.98 -7.00 15.55
N CYS A 375 -2.09 -6.73 16.20
CA CYS A 375 -2.50 -7.39 17.44
C CYS A 375 -2.90 -8.86 17.23
N GLY A 376 -3.14 -9.28 16.00
CA GLY A 376 -3.49 -10.65 15.65
C GLY A 376 -5.00 -10.91 15.50
N ALA A 377 -5.78 -9.86 15.21
CA ALA A 377 -7.19 -9.99 14.90
C ALA A 377 -7.44 -10.93 13.72
N LYS A 378 -8.45 -11.81 13.83
CA LYS A 378 -8.94 -12.66 12.75
C LYS A 378 -10.10 -12.02 12.01
N GLU A 379 -10.86 -11.18 12.68
CA GLU A 379 -12.01 -10.48 12.15
C GLU A 379 -11.91 -8.98 12.49
N ILE A 380 -12.07 -8.15 11.45
CA ILE A 380 -12.05 -6.69 11.57
C ILE A 380 -13.32 -6.15 10.94
N TYR A 381 -14.10 -5.45 11.74
CA TYR A 381 -15.32 -4.78 11.31
C TYR A 381 -15.06 -3.29 11.11
N THR A 382 -15.76 -2.66 10.17
CA THR A 382 -15.64 -1.23 9.90
C THR A 382 -16.99 -0.53 9.96
N ALA A 383 -17.02 0.65 10.59
CA ALA A 383 -18.16 1.54 10.66
C ALA A 383 -17.71 2.96 10.25
N GLY A 384 -18.44 3.62 9.35
CA GLY A 384 -18.08 4.95 8.88
C GLY A 384 -16.82 4.99 7.99
N LEU A 385 -16.47 3.87 7.35
CA LEU A 385 -15.38 3.76 6.37
C LEU A 385 -15.99 3.67 4.96
N ASP A 386 -16.58 4.76 4.50
CA ASP A 386 -17.40 4.76 3.29
C ASP A 386 -16.58 4.83 2.00
N PHE A 387 -15.39 5.44 2.00
CA PHE A 387 -14.60 5.75 0.79
C PHE A 387 -15.40 6.42 -0.33
N ALA A 388 -16.53 7.02 0.03
CA ALA A 388 -17.49 7.65 -0.85
C ALA A 388 -18.28 8.70 -0.05
N PHE A 389 -19.18 9.36 -0.75
CA PHE A 389 -20.06 10.39 -0.20
C PHE A 389 -21.54 10.00 -0.36
N PRO A 390 -22.03 9.00 0.40
CA PRO A 390 -23.42 8.59 0.36
C PRO A 390 -24.35 9.79 0.56
N LYS A 391 -25.36 9.93 -0.31
CA LYS A 391 -26.30 11.06 -0.30
C LYS A 391 -25.66 12.45 -0.38
N GLY A 392 -24.42 12.56 -0.92
CA GLY A 392 -23.67 13.81 -1.00
C GLY A 392 -23.12 14.32 0.34
N GLN A 393 -23.06 13.49 1.36
CA GLN A 393 -22.57 13.81 2.70
C GLN A 393 -21.10 13.41 2.83
N THR A 394 -20.25 14.29 3.34
CA THR A 394 -18.80 14.04 3.44
C THR A 394 -18.37 13.39 4.75
N HIS A 395 -19.07 13.70 5.83
CA HIS A 395 -18.80 13.18 7.18
C HIS A 395 -20.12 12.93 7.92
N ILE A 396 -20.04 12.20 9.02
CA ILE A 396 -21.15 12.04 9.95
C ILE A 396 -21.59 13.39 10.53
N LYS A 397 -22.89 13.57 10.75
CA LYS A 397 -23.44 14.76 11.38
C LYS A 397 -22.85 15.01 12.76
N GLY A 398 -22.55 16.28 13.03
CA GLY A 398 -21.92 16.70 14.27
C GLY A 398 -20.43 16.41 14.34
N SER A 399 -19.78 16.04 13.23
CA SER A 399 -18.32 16.00 13.13
C SER A 399 -17.70 17.38 13.33
N SER A 400 -16.43 17.44 13.74
CA SER A 400 -15.72 18.71 13.92
C SER A 400 -15.58 19.51 12.61
N ALA A 401 -15.56 18.84 11.46
CA ALA A 401 -15.56 19.49 10.15
C ALA A 401 -16.88 20.22 9.90
N GLU A 402 -18.00 19.54 10.10
CA GLU A 402 -19.34 20.12 9.95
C GLU A 402 -19.57 21.28 10.92
N GLN A 403 -19.19 21.13 12.20
CA GLN A 403 -19.25 22.23 13.17
C GLN A 403 -18.46 23.46 12.70
N THR A 404 -17.29 23.25 12.14
CA THR A 404 -16.47 24.35 11.60
C THR A 404 -17.22 25.04 10.46
N TRP A 405 -17.83 24.30 9.55
CA TRP A 405 -18.60 24.88 8.44
C TRP A 405 -19.81 25.65 8.91
N HIS A 406 -20.55 25.14 9.90
CA HIS A 406 -21.66 25.86 10.51
C HIS A 406 -21.19 27.14 11.23
N THR A 407 -20.05 27.10 11.91
CA THR A 407 -19.47 28.29 12.57
C THR A 407 -19.04 29.35 11.56
N LEU A 408 -18.54 28.95 10.40
CA LEU A 408 -18.12 29.85 9.32
C LEU A 408 -19.29 30.32 8.44
N SER A 409 -20.46 29.70 8.54
CA SER A 409 -21.62 30.03 7.72
C SER A 409 -22.22 31.38 8.12
N ASN A 410 -22.71 32.06 7.12
CA ASN A 410 -23.42 33.32 7.29
C ASN A 410 -24.48 33.48 6.17
N ARG A 411 -25.24 34.57 6.18
CA ARG A 411 -26.32 34.81 5.20
C ARG A 411 -25.86 34.74 3.73
N LEU A 412 -24.62 35.12 3.43
CA LEU A 412 -24.05 35.14 2.07
C LEU A 412 -23.26 33.85 1.73
N SER A 413 -22.94 33.03 2.71
CA SER A 413 -22.15 31.80 2.56
C SER A 413 -22.70 30.73 3.49
N ALA A 414 -23.69 29.99 3.02
CA ALA A 414 -24.31 28.89 3.76
C ALA A 414 -23.35 27.71 3.98
N ALA A 415 -23.59 26.88 4.98
CA ALA A 415 -22.78 25.70 5.30
C ALA A 415 -22.69 24.73 4.11
N ASP A 416 -23.74 24.61 3.30
CA ASP A 416 -23.78 23.76 2.10
C ASP A 416 -22.71 24.11 1.06
N LYS A 417 -22.29 25.37 0.98
CA LYS A 417 -21.17 25.79 0.12
C LYS A 417 -19.88 25.08 0.48
N TYR A 418 -19.59 24.91 1.77
CA TYR A 418 -18.39 24.23 2.25
C TYR A 418 -18.48 22.72 2.01
N THR A 419 -19.67 22.14 2.18
CA THR A 419 -19.92 20.73 1.85
C THR A 419 -19.72 20.48 0.36
N ALA A 420 -20.30 21.31 -0.52
CA ALA A 420 -20.15 21.20 -1.96
C ALA A 420 -18.68 21.38 -2.38
N ALA A 421 -17.97 22.37 -1.80
CA ALA A 421 -16.55 22.55 -2.06
C ALA A 421 -15.71 21.32 -1.65
N ALA A 422 -16.02 20.70 -0.53
CA ALA A 422 -15.33 19.47 -0.07
C ALA A 422 -15.59 18.28 -0.98
N LEU A 423 -16.87 18.09 -1.43
CA LEU A 423 -17.27 17.03 -2.36
C LEU A 423 -16.51 17.06 -3.69
N TYR A 424 -16.33 18.25 -4.25
CA TYR A 424 -15.77 18.42 -5.59
C TYR A 424 -14.29 18.82 -5.60
N SER A 425 -13.63 18.90 -4.43
CA SER A 425 -12.25 19.40 -4.32
C SER A 425 -11.18 18.50 -4.93
N ALA A 426 -11.46 17.21 -5.15
CA ALA A 426 -10.48 16.21 -5.55
C ALA A 426 -10.98 15.29 -6.67
N ASN A 427 -11.41 15.87 -7.79
CA ASN A 427 -11.87 15.14 -8.98
C ASN A 427 -13.00 14.13 -8.65
N ALA A 428 -14.13 14.65 -8.22
CA ALA A 428 -15.32 13.84 -7.95
C ALA A 428 -15.71 12.98 -9.15
N SER A 429 -16.11 11.76 -8.90
CA SER A 429 -16.50 10.79 -9.92
C SER A 429 -17.57 9.83 -9.37
N LEU A 430 -18.28 9.17 -10.26
CA LEU A 430 -19.24 8.14 -9.90
C LEU A 430 -18.55 6.77 -9.79
N ALA A 431 -19.00 5.96 -8.83
CA ALA A 431 -18.56 4.60 -8.63
C ALA A 431 -19.74 3.73 -8.17
N LYS A 432 -19.52 2.44 -7.96
CA LYS A 432 -20.53 1.50 -7.46
C LYS A 432 -20.32 1.24 -5.97
N ASP A 433 -21.43 1.20 -5.23
CA ASP A 433 -21.45 0.70 -3.86
C ASP A 433 -21.60 -0.84 -3.82
N TYR A 434 -21.67 -1.43 -2.63
CA TYR A 434 -21.78 -2.89 -2.45
C TYR A 434 -23.11 -3.47 -2.93
N LYS A 435 -24.13 -2.63 -3.18
CA LYS A 435 -25.43 -3.03 -3.73
C LYS A 435 -25.53 -2.83 -5.25
N GLY A 436 -24.44 -2.31 -5.87
CA GLY A 436 -24.42 -1.95 -7.29
C GLY A 436 -25.04 -0.60 -7.61
N GLU A 437 -25.45 0.17 -6.58
CA GLU A 437 -25.98 1.51 -6.73
C GLU A 437 -24.86 2.52 -7.01
N THR A 438 -25.22 3.67 -7.55
CA THR A 438 -24.25 4.71 -7.90
C THR A 438 -23.99 5.62 -6.72
N VAL A 439 -22.73 5.80 -6.35
CA VAL A 439 -22.28 6.69 -5.27
C VAL A 439 -21.20 7.65 -5.76
N ILE A 440 -21.18 8.86 -5.22
CA ILE A 440 -20.12 9.85 -5.48
C ILE A 440 -18.89 9.48 -4.65
N THR A 441 -17.72 9.52 -5.29
CA THR A 441 -16.42 9.37 -4.65
C THR A 441 -15.41 10.34 -5.27
N ASP A 442 -14.19 10.42 -4.77
CA ASP A 442 -13.13 11.24 -5.33
C ASP A 442 -11.80 10.47 -5.45
N SER A 443 -10.79 11.11 -6.03
CA SER A 443 -9.47 10.49 -6.22
C SER A 443 -8.80 10.07 -4.91
N ARG A 444 -9.02 10.81 -3.80
CA ARG A 444 -8.47 10.49 -2.47
C ARG A 444 -9.13 9.25 -1.90
N MET A 445 -10.46 9.21 -1.94
CA MET A 445 -11.25 8.08 -1.43
C MET A 445 -10.94 6.79 -2.20
N LYS A 446 -10.81 6.88 -3.52
CA LYS A 446 -10.37 5.75 -4.35
C LYS A 446 -8.97 5.28 -3.99
N MET A 447 -8.03 6.19 -3.72
CA MET A 447 -6.68 5.84 -3.30
C MET A 447 -6.70 5.08 -1.95
N PHE A 448 -7.52 5.52 -1.00
CA PHE A 448 -7.67 4.81 0.28
C PHE A 448 -8.30 3.43 0.10
N SER A 449 -9.36 3.32 -0.70
CA SER A 449 -9.97 2.02 -1.06
C SER A 449 -8.97 1.08 -1.72
N TRP A 450 -8.14 1.56 -2.64
CA TRP A 450 -7.10 0.77 -3.30
C TRP A 450 -6.03 0.25 -2.34
N TRP A 451 -5.70 1.03 -1.32
CA TRP A 451 -4.80 0.54 -0.28
C TRP A 451 -5.40 -0.68 0.44
N PHE A 452 -6.69 -0.62 0.81
CA PHE A 452 -7.38 -1.75 1.43
C PHE A 452 -7.44 -2.96 0.50
N GLU A 453 -7.81 -2.77 -0.76
CA GLU A 453 -7.82 -3.83 -1.77
C GLU A 453 -6.45 -4.54 -1.86
N SER A 454 -5.37 -3.77 -2.03
CA SER A 454 -4.01 -4.31 -2.08
C SER A 454 -3.62 -5.02 -0.78
N ARG A 455 -3.97 -4.45 0.37
CA ARG A 455 -3.62 -5.01 1.67
C ARG A 455 -4.35 -6.32 1.93
N LEU A 456 -5.65 -6.36 1.65
CA LEU A 456 -6.49 -7.52 1.87
C LEU A 456 -6.14 -8.70 0.95
N ALA A 457 -5.72 -8.42 -0.28
CA ALA A 457 -5.22 -9.45 -1.20
C ALA A 457 -3.99 -10.20 -0.63
N ASN A 458 -3.16 -9.51 0.19
CA ASN A 458 -1.94 -10.06 0.79
C ASN A 458 -2.14 -10.60 2.23
N CYS A 459 -3.30 -10.38 2.86
CA CYS A 459 -3.60 -10.77 4.24
C CYS A 459 -4.76 -11.77 4.27
N THR A 460 -4.48 -13.02 3.93
CA THR A 460 -5.49 -14.09 3.80
C THR A 460 -5.92 -14.69 5.15
N ASP A 461 -5.20 -14.38 6.21
CA ASP A 461 -5.43 -14.89 7.57
C ASP A 461 -6.40 -14.02 8.39
N VAL A 462 -6.95 -12.95 7.81
CA VAL A 462 -7.91 -12.04 8.44
C VAL A 462 -9.09 -11.78 7.51
N GLN A 463 -10.30 -11.71 8.06
CA GLN A 463 -11.50 -11.30 7.33
C GLN A 463 -11.88 -9.87 7.71
N THR A 464 -12.20 -9.06 6.69
CA THR A 464 -12.66 -7.69 6.90
C THR A 464 -14.11 -7.53 6.47
N TYR A 465 -14.89 -6.92 7.34
CA TYR A 465 -16.32 -6.69 7.15
C TYR A 465 -16.66 -5.21 7.25
N THR A 466 -17.72 -4.79 6.58
CA THR A 466 -18.27 -3.43 6.71
C THR A 466 -19.76 -3.47 7.05
N PHE A 467 -20.16 -2.57 7.94
CA PHE A 467 -21.56 -2.24 8.20
C PHE A 467 -22.10 -1.15 7.23
N CYS A 468 -21.31 -0.78 6.23
CA CYS A 468 -21.57 0.38 5.35
C CYS A 468 -21.82 -0.04 3.90
N PRO A 469 -22.95 -0.71 3.58
CA PRO A 469 -23.21 -1.20 2.21
C PRO A 469 -23.36 -0.09 1.17
N GLN A 470 -23.55 1.17 1.58
CA GLN A 470 -23.69 2.36 0.74
C GLN A 470 -22.35 3.06 0.44
N GLY A 471 -21.25 2.57 1.00
CA GLY A 471 -19.90 3.03 0.70
C GLY A 471 -19.39 2.49 -0.63
N LEU A 472 -18.22 2.99 -1.08
CA LEU A 472 -17.55 2.48 -2.28
C LEU A 472 -17.23 0.97 -2.11
N ALA A 473 -17.73 0.14 -3.02
CA ALA A 473 -17.41 -1.27 -3.01
C ALA A 473 -15.90 -1.48 -3.15
N THR A 474 -15.29 -2.02 -2.10
CA THR A 474 -13.84 -2.27 -2.02
C THR A 474 -13.61 -3.79 -2.04
N PRO A 475 -12.89 -4.33 -3.03
CA PRO A 475 -12.58 -5.76 -3.09
C PRO A 475 -11.92 -6.27 -1.81
N GLY A 476 -12.33 -7.46 -1.35
CA GLY A 476 -11.84 -8.07 -0.12
C GLY A 476 -12.59 -7.66 1.15
N ILE A 477 -13.44 -6.63 1.12
CA ILE A 477 -14.33 -6.26 2.22
C ILE A 477 -15.73 -6.83 1.98
N LYS A 478 -16.27 -7.57 2.95
CA LYS A 478 -17.61 -8.16 2.88
C LYS A 478 -18.61 -7.29 3.64
N THR A 479 -19.83 -7.18 3.16
CA THR A 479 -20.91 -6.53 3.90
C THR A 479 -21.51 -7.48 4.95
N VAL A 480 -21.91 -6.94 6.09
CA VAL A 480 -22.59 -7.67 7.15
C VAL A 480 -23.67 -6.79 7.78
N GLU A 481 -24.79 -7.41 8.13
CA GLU A 481 -25.86 -6.70 8.85
C GLU A 481 -25.55 -6.67 10.34
N ILE A 482 -25.67 -5.48 10.94
CA ILE A 482 -25.33 -5.28 12.36
C ILE A 482 -26.19 -6.14 13.30
N LEU A 483 -27.46 -6.33 12.92
CA LEU A 483 -28.38 -7.13 13.73
C LEU A 483 -27.99 -8.61 13.78
N ASP A 484 -27.32 -9.12 12.75
CA ASP A 484 -26.87 -10.51 12.75
C ASP A 484 -25.74 -10.71 13.76
N ILE A 485 -24.81 -9.76 13.85
CA ILE A 485 -23.76 -9.77 14.89
C ILE A 485 -24.36 -9.64 16.30
N LEU A 486 -25.40 -8.83 16.47
CA LEU A 486 -26.01 -8.62 17.79
C LEU A 486 -26.92 -9.76 18.24
N LYS A 487 -27.43 -10.59 17.31
CA LYS A 487 -28.19 -11.80 17.62
C LYS A 487 -27.32 -12.94 18.17
N GLU A 488 -26.02 -12.93 17.86
CA GLU A 488 -25.11 -13.94 18.39
C GLU A 488 -25.06 -13.89 19.92
N PRO A 489 -24.93 -15.03 20.60
CA PRO A 489 -24.82 -15.05 22.06
C PRO A 489 -23.66 -14.21 22.54
N PHE A 490 -23.85 -13.51 23.65
CA PHE A 490 -22.76 -12.79 24.31
C PHE A 490 -21.79 -13.78 24.95
N SER A 491 -20.50 -13.68 24.59
CA SER A 491 -19.46 -14.53 25.16
C SER A 491 -18.76 -13.79 26.31
N GLU A 492 -18.89 -14.32 27.53
CA GLU A 492 -18.16 -13.82 28.69
C GLU A 492 -16.64 -14.01 28.55
N GLU A 493 -16.23 -15.05 27.83
CA GLU A 493 -14.81 -15.31 27.56
C GLU A 493 -14.21 -14.21 26.68
N ILE A 494 -14.89 -13.79 25.60
CA ILE A 494 -14.49 -12.67 24.77
C ILE A 494 -14.44 -11.36 25.57
N ALA A 495 -15.42 -11.13 26.43
CA ALA A 495 -15.44 -9.94 27.28
C ALA A 495 -14.25 -9.92 28.24
N LYS A 496 -13.90 -11.06 28.83
CA LYS A 496 -12.73 -11.22 29.70
C LYS A 496 -11.44 -11.01 28.92
N GLU A 497 -11.29 -11.64 27.75
CA GLU A 497 -10.11 -11.49 26.89
C GLU A 497 -9.91 -10.02 26.49
N LYS A 498 -11.00 -9.33 26.13
CA LYS A 498 -10.98 -7.89 25.89
C LYS A 498 -10.50 -7.10 27.11
N ALA A 499 -11.05 -7.38 28.29
CA ALA A 499 -10.66 -6.68 29.51
C ALA A 499 -9.17 -6.87 29.83
N ASP A 500 -8.66 -8.09 29.67
CA ASP A 500 -7.25 -8.43 29.89
C ASP A 500 -6.35 -7.73 28.87
N PHE A 501 -6.75 -7.70 27.59
CA PHE A 501 -6.01 -7.00 26.53
C PHE A 501 -5.94 -5.48 26.79
N ILE A 502 -7.06 -4.85 27.14
CA ILE A 502 -7.10 -3.41 27.46
C ILE A 502 -6.28 -3.12 28.72
N LYS A 503 -6.35 -3.96 29.75
CA LYS A 503 -5.54 -3.83 30.96
C LYS A 503 -4.05 -3.90 30.63
N LEU A 504 -3.64 -4.84 29.80
CA LEU A 504 -2.26 -4.91 29.29
C LEU A 504 -1.88 -3.61 28.61
N ALA A 505 -2.65 -3.14 27.62
CA ALA A 505 -2.36 -1.94 26.87
C ALA A 505 -2.26 -0.67 27.75
N ARG A 506 -3.08 -0.56 28.78
CA ARG A 506 -3.02 0.51 29.79
C ARG A 506 -1.76 0.48 30.65
N SER A 507 -1.21 -0.70 30.89
CA SER A 507 -0.02 -0.88 31.73
C SER A 507 1.30 -0.69 31.01
N ILE A 508 1.31 -0.65 29.67
CA ILE A 508 2.54 -0.55 28.87
C ILE A 508 3.23 0.79 29.14
N LYS A 509 4.49 0.72 29.54
CA LYS A 509 5.43 1.84 29.64
C LYS A 509 6.74 1.45 28.99
N THR A 510 7.44 2.40 28.41
CA THR A 510 8.77 2.18 27.87
C THR A 510 9.78 2.77 28.82
N GLU A 511 10.75 1.95 29.25
CA GLU A 511 11.87 2.39 30.05
C GLU A 511 13.13 2.38 29.16
N LEU A 512 13.63 3.58 28.85
CA LEU A 512 14.90 3.73 28.15
C LEU A 512 16.06 3.57 29.14
N SER A 513 17.12 2.90 28.76
CA SER A 513 18.36 2.83 29.55
C SER A 513 19.00 4.21 29.69
N SER A 514 19.91 4.36 30.66
CA SER A 514 20.64 5.62 30.85
C SER A 514 21.46 6.02 29.61
N GLU A 515 21.96 5.04 28.85
CA GLU A 515 22.70 5.26 27.60
C GLU A 515 21.75 5.75 26.51
N GLN A 516 20.61 5.09 26.34
CA GLN A 516 19.59 5.50 25.35
C GLN A 516 19.08 6.92 25.63
N LYS A 517 18.88 7.31 26.89
CA LYS A 517 18.46 8.67 27.28
C LYS A 517 19.53 9.71 26.94
N LYS A 518 20.80 9.41 27.19
CA LYS A 518 21.92 10.30 26.82
C LYS A 518 22.01 10.47 25.30
N GLU A 519 21.92 9.36 24.56
CA GLU A 519 21.95 9.39 23.10
C GLU A 519 20.74 10.12 22.52
N LEU A 520 19.52 9.92 23.05
CA LEU A 520 18.33 10.65 22.66
C LEU A 520 18.51 12.16 22.84
N THR A 521 19.08 12.59 23.98
CA THR A 521 19.36 14.00 24.24
C THR A 521 20.41 14.55 23.27
N HIS A 522 21.42 13.77 22.93
CA HIS A 522 22.43 14.11 21.94
C HIS A 522 21.79 14.31 20.56
N LEU A 523 21.01 13.33 20.08
CA LEU A 523 20.31 13.40 18.80
C LEU A 523 19.36 14.58 18.71
N GLN A 524 18.65 14.92 19.80
CA GLN A 524 17.80 16.08 19.84
C GLN A 524 18.57 17.39 19.59
N LYS A 525 19.79 17.51 20.14
CA LYS A 525 20.67 18.64 19.87
C LYS A 525 21.16 18.63 18.42
N CYS A 526 21.57 17.47 17.90
CA CYS A 526 22.02 17.33 16.53
C CYS A 526 20.95 17.74 15.50
N PHE A 527 19.69 17.42 15.75
CA PHE A 527 18.58 17.82 14.89
C PHE A 527 18.08 19.26 15.10
N SER A 528 18.72 20.06 15.96
CA SER A 528 18.30 21.44 16.23
C SER A 528 18.71 22.43 15.13
N SER A 529 19.75 22.13 14.34
CA SER A 529 20.18 22.95 13.20
C SER A 529 20.70 22.08 12.04
N PRO A 530 20.63 22.59 10.78
CA PRO A 530 21.13 21.85 9.60
C PRO A 530 22.64 21.51 9.68
N GLU A 531 23.43 22.37 10.33
CA GLU A 531 24.88 22.22 10.43
C GLU A 531 25.29 21.13 11.43
N SER A 532 24.42 20.79 12.37
CA SER A 532 24.70 19.80 13.42
C SER A 532 24.13 18.40 13.11
N LEU A 533 23.56 18.21 11.92
CA LEU A 533 22.99 16.92 11.52
C LEU A 533 24.06 15.81 11.51
N PRO A 534 23.78 14.60 12.01
CA PRO A 534 24.68 13.47 11.94
C PRO A 534 25.09 13.15 10.49
N GLU A 535 26.37 12.91 10.23
CA GLU A 535 26.88 12.65 8.87
C GLU A 535 26.21 11.44 8.23
N ASP A 536 26.06 10.35 8.97
CA ASP A 536 25.39 9.14 8.50
C ASP A 536 23.90 9.34 8.21
N PHE A 537 23.23 10.24 8.95
CA PHE A 537 21.86 10.67 8.62
C PHE A 537 21.84 11.43 7.30
N VAL A 538 22.76 12.37 7.08
CA VAL A 538 22.83 13.17 5.84
C VAL A 538 23.16 12.27 4.64
N GLN A 539 24.03 11.27 4.80
CA GLN A 539 24.32 10.31 3.75
C GLN A 539 23.10 9.46 3.38
N ALA A 540 22.36 8.97 4.38
CA ALA A 540 21.18 8.13 4.16
C ALA A 540 19.97 8.93 3.62
N PHE A 541 19.81 10.19 4.00
CA PHE A 541 18.61 11.00 3.76
C PHE A 541 18.94 12.40 3.23
N SER A 542 19.85 12.50 2.26
CA SER A 542 20.34 13.77 1.69
C SER A 542 19.20 14.68 1.20
N PHE A 543 18.12 14.11 0.68
CA PHE A 543 16.93 14.82 0.22
C PHE A 543 16.17 15.57 1.31
N LEU A 544 16.41 15.26 2.59
CA LEU A 544 15.75 15.95 3.71
C LEU A 544 16.47 17.24 4.11
N LYS A 545 17.71 17.46 3.67
CA LYS A 545 18.49 18.65 4.06
C LYS A 545 17.77 19.97 3.77
N GLU A 546 16.96 20.01 2.72
CA GLU A 546 16.16 21.20 2.34
C GLU A 546 14.98 21.49 3.28
N TYR A 547 14.61 20.55 4.17
CA TYR A 547 13.45 20.66 5.06
C TYR A 547 13.80 21.09 6.50
N PHE A 548 15.09 21.21 6.82
CA PHE A 548 15.59 21.68 8.12
C PHE A 548 15.64 23.21 8.26
#